data_c0d34f5577412f2fbc465645ad32d276
#
_entry.id   c0d34f5577412f2fbc465645ad32d276
#
_cell.length_a   1.000
_cell.length_b   1.000
_cell.length_c   1.000
_cell.angle_alpha   90.00
_cell.angle_beta   90.00
_cell.angle_gamma   90.00
#
_symmetry.space_group_name_H-M   'P 1'
#
loop_
_entity.id
_entity.type
_entity.pdbx_description
1 polymer ?
#
loop_
_entity_poly.entity_id
_entity_poly.type
_entity_poly.pdbx_seq_one_letter_code
_entity_poly.pdbx_strand_id
1 'polypeptide(L)'
;MHGLQKEIANTFFQTLEDIKTKKDFEIFFKDFFDENELEMYTKRLAIAYWLKKKRSLENIIQNLHASLMDVKKTEKIMDSSGIKLALKKMEAEEWANVWSEKLKKLATRN
;
A
#
# COMPACT_ATOMS: atom_id res chain seq x y z
N MET A 1 16.37 -5.01 18.66
CA MET A 1 16.68 -3.59 18.41
C MET A 1 17.36 -3.01 19.65
N HIS A 2 18.45 -2.28 19.48
CA HIS A 2 19.12 -1.61 20.58
C HIS A 2 18.24 -0.49 21.15
N GLY A 3 18.52 -0.06 22.40
CA GLY A 3 17.73 0.97 23.08
C GLY A 3 17.54 2.25 22.27
N LEU A 4 18.63 2.79 21.72
CA LEU A 4 18.57 4.00 20.91
C LEU A 4 17.76 3.79 19.64
N GLN A 5 17.98 2.66 18.95
CA GLN A 5 17.22 2.29 17.75
C GLN A 5 15.74 2.19 18.05
N LYS A 6 15.40 1.63 19.20
CA LYS A 6 14.00 1.49 19.61
C LYS A 6 13.35 2.85 19.86
N GLU A 7 14.09 3.78 20.48
CA GLU A 7 13.59 5.13 20.71
C GLU A 7 13.40 5.89 19.40
N ILE A 8 14.34 5.74 18.46
CA ILE A 8 14.24 6.36 17.14
C ILE A 8 13.00 5.84 16.40
N ALA A 9 12.81 4.52 16.43
CA ALA A 9 11.65 3.91 15.79
C ALA A 9 10.34 4.40 16.42
N ASN A 10 10.31 4.47 17.74
CA ASN A 10 9.15 4.96 18.49
C ASN A 10 8.78 6.38 18.08
N THR A 11 9.79 7.25 17.99
CA THR A 11 9.59 8.63 17.58
C THR A 11 9.03 8.72 16.15
N PHE A 12 9.55 7.88 15.27
CA PHE A 12 9.07 7.82 13.89
C PHE A 12 7.59 7.42 13.85
N PHE A 13 7.23 6.35 14.55
CA PHE A 13 5.85 5.88 14.57
C PHE A 13 4.91 6.88 15.24
N GLN A 14 5.37 7.53 16.31
CA GLN A 14 4.57 8.57 16.96
C GLN A 14 4.33 9.75 16.03
N THR A 15 5.35 10.14 15.28
CA THR A 15 5.23 11.22 14.30
C THR A 15 4.20 10.88 13.24
N LEU A 16 4.22 9.63 12.72
CA LEU A 16 3.23 9.19 11.75
C LEU A 16 1.82 9.18 12.34
N GLU A 17 1.70 8.73 13.57
CA GLU A 17 0.40 8.72 14.25
C GLU A 17 -0.18 10.13 14.41
N ASP A 18 0.69 11.11 14.61
CA ASP A 18 0.27 12.51 14.78
C ASP A 18 -0.12 13.18 13.46
N ILE A 19 0.27 12.60 12.34
CA ILE A 19 -0.17 13.07 11.02
C ILE A 19 -1.57 12.53 10.80
N LYS A 20 -2.57 13.42 10.67
CA LYS A 20 -3.98 13.01 10.71
C LYS A 20 -4.66 12.96 9.35
N THR A 21 -4.16 13.68 8.36
CA THR A 21 -4.82 13.75 7.07
C THR A 21 -4.01 13.10 5.96
N LYS A 22 -4.72 12.60 4.96
CA LYS A 22 -4.09 12.04 3.77
C LYS A 22 -3.16 13.04 3.10
N LYS A 23 -3.59 14.30 3.04
CA LYS A 23 -2.80 15.38 2.45
C LYS A 23 -1.47 15.56 3.16
N ASP A 24 -1.47 15.56 4.48
CA ASP A 24 -0.25 15.73 5.27
C ASP A 24 0.67 14.51 5.14
N PHE A 25 0.10 13.29 5.05
CA PHE A 25 0.90 12.09 4.77
C PHE A 25 1.59 12.21 3.41
N GLU A 26 0.88 12.66 2.39
CA GLU A 26 1.45 12.81 1.05
C GLU A 26 2.59 13.82 1.05
N ILE A 27 2.40 14.95 1.73
CA ILE A 27 3.43 15.98 1.85
C ILE A 27 4.68 15.42 2.53
N PHE A 28 4.48 14.73 3.64
CA PHE A 28 5.59 14.15 4.40
C PHE A 28 6.37 13.12 3.59
N PHE A 29 5.66 12.16 3.00
CA PHE A 29 6.34 11.06 2.29
C PHE A 29 7.00 11.50 0.99
N LYS A 30 6.46 12.49 0.30
CA LYS A 30 7.09 13.02 -0.90
C LYS A 30 8.44 13.66 -0.61
N ASP A 31 8.57 14.27 0.55
CA ASP A 31 9.84 14.89 0.95
C ASP A 31 10.78 13.90 1.62
N PHE A 32 10.22 12.97 2.40
CA PHE A 32 11.00 12.01 3.18
C PHE A 32 11.62 10.92 2.33
N PHE A 33 10.89 10.40 1.36
CA PHE A 33 11.37 9.40 0.42
C PHE A 33 11.81 10.06 -0.88
N ASP A 34 12.87 9.52 -1.50
CA ASP A 34 13.15 9.90 -2.88
C ASP A 34 12.11 9.23 -3.81
N GLU A 35 12.07 9.61 -5.09
CA GLU A 35 11.10 9.09 -6.04
C GLU A 35 11.14 7.57 -6.17
N ASN A 36 12.34 6.99 -6.19
CA ASN A 36 12.50 5.55 -6.32
C ASN A 36 11.99 4.80 -5.10
N GLU A 37 12.27 5.32 -3.93
CA GLU A 37 11.78 4.74 -2.67
C GLU A 37 10.27 4.80 -2.60
N LEU A 38 9.69 5.94 -2.91
CA LEU A 38 8.25 6.12 -2.86
C LEU A 38 7.55 5.17 -3.82
N GLU A 39 8.06 5.06 -5.05
CA GLU A 39 7.52 4.14 -6.04
C GLU A 39 7.62 2.69 -5.57
N MET A 40 8.77 2.31 -5.03
CA MET A 40 9.00 0.94 -4.56
C MET A 40 8.05 0.55 -3.43
N TYR A 41 7.90 1.39 -2.43
CA TYR A 41 7.08 1.07 -1.26
C TYR A 41 5.59 1.11 -1.57
N THR A 42 5.14 2.08 -2.37
CA THR A 42 3.74 2.14 -2.77
C THR A 42 3.38 0.96 -3.67
N LYS A 43 4.27 0.59 -4.55
CA LYS A 43 4.08 -0.57 -5.44
C LYS A 43 4.01 -1.89 -4.66
N ARG A 44 4.83 -2.03 -3.60
CA ARG A 44 4.80 -3.23 -2.76
C ARG A 44 3.41 -3.50 -2.19
N LEU A 45 2.75 -2.46 -1.72
CA LEU A 45 1.42 -2.61 -1.17
C LEU A 45 0.40 -2.99 -2.25
N ALA A 46 0.52 -2.41 -3.44
CA ALA A 46 -0.32 -2.77 -4.58
C ALA A 46 -0.13 -4.24 -4.99
N ILE A 47 1.12 -4.70 -5.01
CA ILE A 47 1.44 -6.10 -5.31
C ILE A 47 0.77 -7.02 -4.28
N ALA A 48 0.89 -6.68 -2.99
CA ALA A 48 0.28 -7.48 -1.92
C ALA A 48 -1.23 -7.57 -2.11
N TYR A 49 -1.87 -6.48 -2.45
CA TYR A 49 -3.31 -6.44 -2.67
C TYR A 49 -3.72 -7.35 -3.83
N TRP A 50 -3.00 -7.29 -4.95
CA TRP A 50 -3.32 -8.12 -6.12
C TRP A 50 -3.02 -9.60 -5.88
N LEU A 51 -1.98 -9.90 -5.09
CA LEU A 51 -1.72 -11.28 -4.66
C LEU A 51 -2.89 -11.81 -3.83
N LYS A 52 -3.41 -11.00 -2.93
CA LYS A 52 -4.57 -11.41 -2.13
C LYS A 52 -5.80 -11.65 -3.00
N LYS A 53 -5.95 -10.89 -4.08
CA LYS A 53 -7.05 -11.06 -5.05
C LYS A 53 -6.81 -12.21 -6.01
N LYS A 54 -5.77 -13.00 -5.80
CA LYS A 54 -5.46 -14.19 -6.60
C LYS A 54 -5.17 -13.89 -8.07
N ARG A 55 -4.65 -12.71 -8.35
CA ARG A 55 -4.21 -12.39 -9.70
C ARG A 55 -2.96 -13.18 -10.05
N SER A 56 -2.80 -13.53 -11.33
CA SER A 56 -1.64 -14.28 -11.76
C SER A 56 -0.36 -13.46 -11.64
N LEU A 57 0.76 -14.13 -11.47
CA LEU A 57 2.07 -13.51 -11.43
C LEU A 57 2.30 -12.63 -12.66
N GLU A 58 1.97 -13.15 -13.84
CA GLU A 58 2.14 -12.42 -15.10
C GLU A 58 1.29 -11.14 -15.12
N ASN A 59 0.05 -11.24 -14.66
CA ASN A 59 -0.85 -10.10 -14.60
C ASN A 59 -0.30 -8.99 -13.71
N ILE A 60 0.22 -9.37 -12.54
CA ILE A 60 0.79 -8.42 -11.59
C ILE A 60 2.03 -7.74 -12.19
N ILE A 61 2.95 -8.51 -12.72
CA ILE A 61 4.19 -7.98 -13.32
C ILE A 61 3.85 -7.01 -14.46
N GLN A 62 2.96 -7.41 -15.33
CA GLN A 62 2.63 -6.65 -16.51
C GLN A 62 1.88 -5.35 -16.19
N ASN A 63 0.88 -5.42 -15.35
CA ASN A 63 0.02 -4.28 -15.08
C ASN A 63 0.56 -3.31 -14.05
N LEU A 64 1.35 -3.79 -13.09
CA LEU A 64 1.96 -2.92 -12.09
C LEU A 64 3.40 -2.52 -12.43
N HIS A 65 3.92 -3.00 -13.54
CA HIS A 65 5.32 -2.79 -13.93
C HIS A 65 6.26 -3.21 -12.81
N ALA A 66 5.97 -4.37 -12.22
CA ALA A 66 6.75 -4.93 -11.13
C ALA A 66 7.73 -5.95 -11.66
N SER A 67 8.84 -6.15 -10.95
CA SER A 67 9.78 -7.22 -11.25
C SER A 67 9.33 -8.53 -10.58
N LEU A 68 9.79 -9.65 -11.12
CA LEU A 68 9.56 -10.95 -10.50
C LEU A 68 10.08 -10.97 -9.06
N MET A 69 11.24 -10.37 -8.85
CA MET A 69 11.85 -10.30 -7.52
C MET A 69 10.96 -9.55 -6.52
N ASP A 70 10.38 -8.43 -6.94
CA ASP A 70 9.49 -7.65 -6.07
C ASP A 70 8.25 -8.43 -5.69
N VAL A 71 7.67 -9.16 -6.64
CA VAL A 71 6.50 -9.99 -6.35
C VAL A 71 6.87 -11.12 -5.40
N LYS A 72 8.02 -11.79 -5.63
CA LYS A 72 8.48 -12.87 -4.76
C LYS A 72 8.76 -12.38 -3.33
N LYS A 73 9.38 -11.21 -3.19
CA LYS A 73 9.61 -10.61 -1.88
C LYS A 73 8.30 -10.33 -1.16
N THR A 74 7.31 -9.83 -1.88
CA THR A 74 6.01 -9.52 -1.31
C THR A 74 5.27 -10.79 -0.90
N GLU A 75 5.35 -11.85 -1.70
CA GLU A 75 4.75 -13.14 -1.34
C GLU A 75 5.23 -13.63 0.04
N LYS A 76 6.50 -13.42 0.34
CA LYS A 76 7.09 -13.87 1.60
C LYS A 76 6.52 -13.19 2.83
N ILE A 77 5.96 -12.00 2.67
CA ILE A 77 5.44 -11.22 3.81
C ILE A 77 3.91 -11.21 3.88
N MET A 78 3.23 -11.93 2.99
CA MET A 78 1.77 -11.92 2.93
C MET A 78 1.09 -12.39 4.22
N ASP A 79 1.74 -13.26 4.98
CA ASP A 79 1.17 -13.79 6.23
C ASP A 79 1.50 -12.94 7.46
N SER A 80 2.27 -11.88 7.30
CA SER A 80 2.65 -11.02 8.43
C SER A 80 1.47 -10.15 8.86
N SER A 81 1.44 -9.88 10.16
CA SER A 81 0.34 -9.11 10.79
C SER A 81 0.17 -7.71 10.18
N GLY A 82 1.30 -7.04 9.90
CA GLY A 82 1.27 -5.68 9.34
C GLY A 82 0.67 -5.64 7.94
N ILE A 83 1.02 -6.61 7.11
CA ILE A 83 0.48 -6.70 5.76
C ILE A 83 -1.01 -7.04 5.81
N LYS A 84 -1.40 -7.98 6.66
CA LYS A 84 -2.81 -8.32 6.84
C LYS A 84 -3.63 -7.13 7.30
N LEU A 85 -3.09 -6.35 8.22
CA LEU A 85 -3.75 -5.13 8.68
C LEU A 85 -3.94 -4.13 7.55
N ALA A 86 -2.88 -3.87 6.77
CA ALA A 86 -2.95 -2.94 5.65
C ALA A 86 -3.96 -3.40 4.60
N LEU A 87 -3.94 -4.69 4.27
CA LEU A 87 -4.86 -5.25 3.28
C LEU A 87 -6.31 -5.15 3.73
N LYS A 88 -6.56 -5.34 5.02
CA LYS A 88 -7.90 -5.19 5.57
C LYS A 88 -8.40 -3.75 5.41
N LYS A 89 -7.54 -2.76 5.63
CA LYS A 89 -7.88 -1.36 5.42
C LYS A 89 -8.16 -1.06 3.95
N MET A 90 -7.35 -1.63 3.05
CA MET A 90 -7.54 -1.47 1.60
C MET A 90 -8.85 -2.06 1.13
N GLU A 91 -9.25 -3.20 1.66
CA GLU A 91 -10.51 -3.83 1.29
C GLU A 91 -11.71 -2.98 1.67
N ALA A 92 -11.66 -2.35 2.82
CA ALA A 92 -12.73 -1.45 3.24
C ALA A 92 -12.84 -0.26 2.30
N GLU A 93 -11.71 0.27 1.87
CA GLU A 93 -11.63 1.38 0.92
C GLU A 93 -12.14 0.96 -0.45
N GLU A 94 -11.76 -0.22 -0.91
CA GLU A 94 -12.19 -0.78 -2.18
C GLU A 94 -13.71 -0.91 -2.26
N TRP A 95 -14.32 -1.37 -1.18
CA TRP A 95 -15.77 -1.52 -1.13
C TRP A 95 -16.46 -0.20 -1.44
N ALA A 96 -16.04 0.87 -0.79
CA ALA A 96 -16.58 2.19 -1.04
C ALA A 96 -16.37 2.65 -2.48
N ASN A 97 -15.16 2.44 -2.99
CA ASN A 97 -14.79 2.86 -4.35
C ASN A 97 -15.52 2.06 -5.42
N VAL A 98 -15.65 0.76 -5.25
CA VAL A 98 -16.37 -0.11 -6.20
C VAL A 98 -17.82 0.32 -6.31
N TRP A 99 -18.47 0.58 -5.20
CA TRP A 99 -19.85 1.06 -5.21
C TRP A 99 -19.98 2.41 -5.91
N SER A 100 -19.08 3.34 -5.62
CA SER A 100 -19.06 4.66 -6.25
C SER A 100 -18.90 4.55 -7.78
N GLU A 101 -17.98 3.69 -8.23
CA GLU A 101 -17.73 3.49 -9.65
C GLU A 101 -18.93 2.86 -10.35
N LYS A 102 -19.57 1.89 -9.73
CA LYS A 102 -20.78 1.27 -10.27
C LYS A 102 -21.89 2.27 -10.42
N LEU A 103 -22.09 3.12 -9.44
CA LEU A 103 -23.10 4.17 -9.49
C LEU A 103 -22.82 5.17 -10.61
N LYS A 104 -21.56 5.57 -10.75
CA LYS A 104 -21.13 6.47 -11.84
C LYS A 104 -21.39 5.87 -13.21
N LYS A 105 -21.05 4.60 -13.39
CA LYS A 105 -21.27 3.90 -14.66
C LYS A 105 -22.75 3.81 -14.99
N LEU A 106 -23.59 3.54 -14.02
CA LEU A 106 -25.04 3.50 -14.22
C LEU A 106 -25.59 4.88 -14.60
N ALA A 107 -25.05 5.95 -14.03
CA ALA A 107 -25.49 7.30 -14.32
C ALA A 107 -25.04 7.79 -15.70
N THR A 108 -23.89 7.33 -16.20
CA THR A 108 -23.32 7.79 -17.46
C THR A 108 -23.63 6.87 -18.65
N ARG A 109 -24.18 5.71 -18.38
CA ARG A 109 -24.41 4.68 -19.37
C ARG A 109 -25.84 4.77 -19.91
N ASN A 110 -26.03 5.54 -20.88
CA ASN A 110 -27.36 5.59 -21.53
C ASN A 110 -27.23 5.30 -22.99
#